data_ea014a4a1229f3a93a452513c675b4ee
#
_entry.id   ea014a4a1229f3a93a452513c675b4ee
#
_cell.length_a   1.000
_cell.length_b   1.000
_cell.length_c   1.000
_cell.angle_alpha   90.00
_cell.angle_beta   90.00
_cell.angle_gamma   90.00
#
_symmetry.space_group_name_H-M   'P 1'
#
loop_
_entity.id
_entity.type
_entity.pdbx_description
1 polymer ?
#
loop_
_entity_poly.entity_id
_entity_poly.type
_entity_poly.pdbx_seq_one_letter_code
_entity_poly.pdbx_strand_id
1 'polypeptide(L)'
;MADVDLKFSKPEIRIHINRDKANIMGVNTRDLSETLQYGLSGQRMGYFYMNGKQYEILGEINRQQRNKPADLRAIYLRSSDGKMIQMDNLIELESSIAPPKLYRYNRFVSATISAGLADGKTIGQGLDEMDKIAKEVLDDTFRTSLSGDSKEFRESSSSLMFAFILALVLIYLILAAQFESFKDPFIIMLTVPLAIAGALIFMYFNDITMNVFSQIGIIMLIGLVAKNGILIVEFANLKQENGEDKVTAVHDAALQRLRPILMTSASTVLGLIPLAFATGEGCNQRIAMGIAVVGGMVVSTFLTMYIVPAVYSYISTNRINKKEKNEK
;
A
#
# COMPACT_ATOMS: atom_id res chain seq x y z
N MET A 1 12.15 -4.61 -13.60
CA MET A 1 13.21 -5.51 -13.10
C MET A 1 12.68 -6.21 -11.87
N ALA A 2 12.79 -7.55 -11.79
CA ALA A 2 12.40 -8.30 -10.59
C ALA A 2 13.66 -8.70 -9.81
N ASP A 3 13.61 -8.63 -8.49
CA ASP A 3 14.69 -9.05 -7.59
C ASP A 3 14.12 -9.89 -6.45
N VAL A 4 14.96 -10.78 -5.91
CA VAL A 4 14.62 -11.62 -4.76
C VAL A 4 15.67 -11.42 -3.66
N ASP A 5 15.21 -11.30 -2.42
CA ASP A 5 16.10 -11.09 -1.26
C ASP A 5 16.88 -12.36 -0.87
N LEU A 6 16.39 -13.53 -1.21
CA LEU A 6 17.06 -14.82 -0.97
C LEU A 6 18.10 -15.11 -2.06
N LYS A 7 19.32 -14.62 -1.87
CA LYS A 7 20.45 -14.82 -2.82
C LYS A 7 21.40 -15.88 -2.29
N PHE A 8 21.62 -16.94 -3.06
CA PHE A 8 22.63 -17.96 -2.76
C PHE A 8 23.99 -17.49 -3.30
N SER A 9 24.62 -16.56 -2.58
CA SER A 9 25.86 -15.91 -3.05
C SER A 9 27.05 -16.07 -2.11
N LYS A 10 26.82 -16.59 -0.89
CA LYS A 10 27.90 -16.73 0.09
C LYS A 10 28.52 -18.12 -0.06
N PRO A 11 29.80 -18.24 -0.46
CA PRO A 11 30.51 -19.51 -0.42
C PRO A 11 30.67 -19.96 1.04
N GLU A 12 30.38 -21.21 1.29
CA GLU A 12 30.59 -21.85 2.59
C GLU A 12 31.31 -23.20 2.40
N ILE A 13 31.98 -23.64 3.44
CA ILE A 13 32.61 -24.96 3.49
C ILE A 13 31.85 -25.75 4.55
N ARG A 14 31.25 -26.87 4.12
CA ARG A 14 30.66 -27.85 5.02
C ARG A 14 31.71 -28.85 5.42
N ILE A 15 31.85 -29.06 6.72
CA ILE A 15 32.79 -29.97 7.31
C ILE A 15 32.01 -31.19 7.76
N HIS A 16 32.22 -32.33 7.06
CA HIS A 16 31.66 -33.62 7.43
C HIS A 16 32.68 -34.35 8.27
N ILE A 17 32.32 -34.68 9.51
CA ILE A 17 33.20 -35.38 10.44
C ILE A 17 32.93 -36.88 10.33
N ASN A 18 33.98 -37.66 10.01
CA ASN A 18 33.90 -39.08 10.05
C ASN A 18 34.04 -39.59 11.49
N ARG A 19 32.89 -39.81 12.15
CA ARG A 19 32.82 -40.15 13.57
C ARG A 19 33.47 -41.49 13.90
N ASP A 20 33.39 -42.45 12.99
CA ASP A 20 33.98 -43.79 13.19
C ASP A 20 35.50 -43.69 13.21
N LYS A 21 36.09 -42.99 12.24
CA LYS A 21 37.54 -42.74 12.23
C LYS A 21 37.99 -41.92 13.44
N ALA A 22 37.23 -40.92 13.85
CA ALA A 22 37.54 -40.11 15.01
C ALA A 22 37.59 -40.98 16.29
N ASN A 23 36.61 -41.84 16.49
CA ASN A 23 36.57 -42.77 17.63
C ASN A 23 37.75 -43.76 17.62
N ILE A 24 38.08 -44.35 16.47
CA ILE A 24 39.24 -45.28 16.34
C ILE A 24 40.55 -44.56 16.69
N MET A 25 40.68 -43.29 16.31
CA MET A 25 41.89 -42.50 16.56
C MET A 25 41.89 -41.83 17.96
N GLY A 26 40.86 -42.06 18.77
CA GLY A 26 40.73 -41.53 20.10
C GLY A 26 40.53 -39.99 20.12
N VAL A 27 39.89 -39.42 19.10
CA VAL A 27 39.56 -38.01 19.00
C VAL A 27 38.07 -37.79 19.27
N ASN A 28 37.74 -36.94 20.24
CA ASN A 28 36.36 -36.58 20.53
C ASN A 28 35.89 -35.52 19.52
N THR A 29 34.66 -35.66 19.02
CA THR A 29 34.03 -34.66 18.14
C THR A 29 34.00 -33.24 18.76
N ARG A 30 33.90 -33.15 20.09
CA ARG A 30 33.96 -31.89 20.84
C ARG A 30 35.32 -31.21 20.68
N ASP A 31 36.42 -31.96 20.86
CA ASP A 31 37.76 -31.41 20.76
C ASP A 31 38.07 -30.93 19.36
N LEU A 32 37.55 -31.65 18.34
CA LEU A 32 37.61 -31.21 16.94
C LEU A 32 36.89 -29.90 16.72
N SER A 33 35.64 -29.77 17.21
CA SER A 33 34.86 -28.57 17.07
C SER A 33 35.46 -27.37 17.80
N GLU A 34 35.97 -27.58 19.00
CA GLU A 34 36.65 -26.55 19.79
C GLU A 34 37.94 -26.08 19.12
N THR A 35 38.72 -26.99 18.56
CA THR A 35 39.95 -26.65 17.80
C THR A 35 39.66 -25.81 16.57
N LEU A 36 38.60 -26.14 15.82
CA LEU A 36 38.15 -25.34 14.68
C LEU A 36 37.66 -23.95 15.14
N GLN A 37 36.88 -23.89 16.22
CA GLN A 37 36.40 -22.64 16.79
C GLN A 37 37.54 -21.75 17.23
N TYR A 38 38.50 -22.29 18.00
CA TYR A 38 39.64 -21.52 18.48
C TYR A 38 40.54 -21.02 17.35
N GLY A 39 40.74 -21.86 16.36
CA GLY A 39 41.59 -21.52 15.23
C GLY A 39 41.03 -20.49 14.28
N LEU A 40 39.71 -20.58 13.98
CA LEU A 40 39.08 -19.84 12.92
C LEU A 40 38.28 -18.64 13.38
N SER A 41 37.56 -18.76 14.51
CA SER A 41 36.62 -17.73 14.97
C SER A 41 37.23 -16.74 15.97
N GLY A 42 38.44 -17.00 16.45
CA GLY A 42 39.05 -16.24 17.53
C GLY A 42 38.41 -16.52 18.88
N GLN A 43 39.10 -17.21 19.74
CA GLN A 43 38.65 -17.49 21.13
C GLN A 43 39.16 -16.46 22.09
N ARG A 44 38.30 -15.99 22.96
CA ARG A 44 38.70 -15.19 24.10
C ARG A 44 39.43 -16.09 25.10
N MET A 45 40.75 -15.85 25.24
CA MET A 45 41.61 -16.60 26.16
C MET A 45 41.68 -16.01 27.56
N GLY A 46 41.41 -14.73 27.67
CA GLY A 46 41.47 -14.04 28.97
C GLY A 46 41.32 -12.51 28.82
N TYR A 47 41.61 -11.82 29.89
CA TYR A 47 41.62 -10.37 29.95
C TYR A 47 42.92 -9.86 30.50
N PHE A 48 43.35 -8.69 30.08
CA PHE A 48 44.39 -7.92 30.75
C PHE A 48 43.91 -6.50 31.07
N TYR A 49 44.49 -5.93 32.07
CA TYR A 49 44.15 -4.58 32.53
C TYR A 49 45.29 -3.62 32.18
N MET A 50 44.99 -2.51 31.55
CA MET A 50 45.90 -1.47 31.19
C MET A 50 45.22 -0.11 31.31
N ASN A 51 45.85 0.85 32.00
CA ASN A 51 45.30 2.22 32.19
C ASN A 51 43.86 2.25 32.75
N GLY A 52 43.53 1.36 33.67
CA GLY A 52 42.22 1.27 34.32
C GLY A 52 41.09 0.70 33.39
N LYS A 53 41.45 0.18 32.22
CA LYS A 53 40.52 -0.47 31.27
C LYS A 53 40.85 -1.96 31.15
N GLN A 54 39.82 -2.76 30.93
CA GLN A 54 39.92 -4.19 30.67
C GLN A 54 39.93 -4.45 29.18
N TYR A 55 40.88 -5.23 28.69
CA TYR A 55 41.04 -5.63 27.31
C TYR A 55 40.93 -7.14 27.16
N GLU A 56 40.30 -7.61 26.08
CA GLU A 56 40.20 -9.03 25.78
C GLU A 56 41.44 -9.53 25.03
N ILE A 57 41.90 -10.73 25.41
CA ILE A 57 42.95 -11.44 24.67
C ILE A 57 42.26 -12.44 23.77
N LEU A 58 42.32 -12.23 22.45
CA LEU A 58 41.77 -13.13 21.43
C LEU A 58 42.89 -13.94 20.81
N GLY A 59 42.78 -15.28 20.86
CA GLY A 59 43.69 -16.20 20.17
C GLY A 59 43.10 -16.73 18.90
N GLU A 60 43.83 -16.65 17.81
CA GLU A 60 43.43 -17.21 16.51
C GLU A 60 44.66 -17.70 15.73
N ILE A 61 44.42 -18.59 14.76
CA ILE A 61 45.49 -19.02 13.81
C ILE A 61 45.87 -17.83 12.92
N ASN A 62 47.17 -17.72 12.60
CA ASN A 62 47.66 -16.65 11.73
C ASN A 62 46.89 -16.68 10.38
N ARG A 63 46.51 -15.50 9.90
CA ARG A 63 45.72 -15.31 8.68
C ARG A 63 46.35 -16.01 7.45
N GLN A 64 47.65 -16.06 7.36
CA GLN A 64 48.33 -16.74 6.25
C GLN A 64 48.12 -18.25 6.24
N GLN A 65 47.81 -18.85 7.40
CA GLN A 65 47.60 -20.29 7.59
C GLN A 65 46.12 -20.67 7.63
N ARG A 66 45.21 -19.75 7.31
CA ARG A 66 43.75 -19.97 7.23
C ARG A 66 43.09 -19.29 6.02
N ASN A 67 43.84 -19.07 4.94
CA ASN A 67 43.35 -18.39 3.75
C ASN A 67 42.65 -19.31 2.75
N LYS A 68 42.94 -20.57 2.79
CA LYS A 68 42.44 -21.55 1.83
C LYS A 68 41.72 -22.69 2.54
N PRO A 69 40.69 -23.30 1.90
CA PRO A 69 40.05 -24.51 2.43
C PRO A 69 41.01 -25.62 2.79
N ALA A 70 42.05 -25.76 1.99
CA ALA A 70 43.12 -26.78 2.24
C ALA A 70 43.88 -26.55 3.57
N ASP A 71 43.94 -25.31 4.07
CA ASP A 71 44.65 -25.02 5.32
C ASP A 71 43.95 -25.67 6.52
N LEU A 72 42.63 -25.89 6.45
CA LEU A 72 41.89 -26.63 7.47
C LEU A 72 42.39 -28.07 7.64
N ARG A 73 42.82 -28.70 6.59
CA ARG A 73 43.36 -30.06 6.60
C ARG A 73 44.71 -30.17 7.31
N ALA A 74 45.46 -29.06 7.36
CA ALA A 74 46.77 -28.98 7.98
C ALA A 74 46.74 -28.79 9.51
N ILE A 75 45.57 -28.59 10.10
CA ILE A 75 45.40 -28.42 11.55
C ILE A 75 45.59 -29.77 12.24
N TYR A 76 46.29 -29.80 13.37
CA TYR A 76 46.50 -30.97 14.19
C TYR A 76 45.66 -30.97 15.45
N LEU A 77 45.14 -32.15 15.78
CA LEU A 77 44.35 -32.43 16.99
C LEU A 77 45.10 -33.36 17.90
N ARG A 78 44.93 -33.21 19.22
CA ARG A 78 45.50 -34.12 20.19
C ARG A 78 44.52 -35.25 20.51
N SER A 79 44.91 -36.49 20.29
CA SER A 79 44.17 -37.69 20.70
C SER A 79 44.20 -37.88 22.22
N SER A 80 43.27 -38.69 22.77
CA SER A 80 43.27 -39.15 24.14
C SER A 80 44.60 -39.81 24.56
N ASP A 81 45.28 -40.46 23.62
CA ASP A 81 46.60 -41.11 23.80
C ASP A 81 47.76 -40.12 23.75
N GLY A 82 47.50 -38.83 23.57
CA GLY A 82 48.52 -37.77 23.49
C GLY A 82 49.19 -37.61 22.15
N LYS A 83 48.81 -38.39 21.13
CA LYS A 83 49.33 -38.31 19.75
C LYS A 83 48.69 -37.15 18.99
N MET A 84 49.48 -36.50 18.13
CA MET A 84 48.98 -35.45 17.21
C MET A 84 48.46 -36.10 15.95
N ILE A 85 47.16 -35.87 15.65
CA ILE A 85 46.46 -36.40 14.48
C ILE A 85 46.09 -35.23 13.58
N GLN A 86 46.42 -35.37 12.31
CA GLN A 86 46.08 -34.35 11.31
C GLN A 86 44.58 -34.40 11.00
N MET A 87 43.92 -33.24 10.92
CA MET A 87 42.47 -33.10 10.74
C MET A 87 41.99 -33.72 9.40
N ASP A 88 42.80 -33.73 8.38
CA ASP A 88 42.50 -34.34 7.06
C ASP A 88 42.06 -35.79 7.16
N ASN A 89 42.56 -36.53 8.16
CA ASN A 89 42.15 -37.91 8.39
C ASN A 89 40.72 -38.06 8.95
N LEU A 90 40.17 -37.00 9.50
CA LEU A 90 38.93 -37.02 10.29
C LEU A 90 37.77 -36.29 9.62
N ILE A 91 38.07 -35.43 8.63
CA ILE A 91 37.06 -34.55 8.02
C ILE A 91 37.06 -34.68 6.49
N GLU A 92 35.88 -34.46 5.92
CA GLU A 92 35.67 -34.23 4.50
C GLU A 92 35.14 -32.82 4.30
N LEU A 93 35.73 -32.07 3.35
CA LEU A 93 35.37 -30.72 3.05
C LEU A 93 34.53 -30.67 1.78
N GLU A 94 33.31 -30.14 1.89
CA GLU A 94 32.40 -29.90 0.79
C GLU A 94 32.23 -28.40 0.57
N SER A 95 32.51 -27.95 -0.66
CA SER A 95 32.23 -26.55 -1.02
C SER A 95 30.77 -26.41 -1.39
N SER A 96 30.06 -25.51 -0.72
CA SER A 96 28.64 -25.25 -0.91
C SER A 96 28.39 -23.73 -1.06
N ILE A 97 27.20 -23.37 -1.45
CA ILE A 97 26.76 -21.99 -1.52
C ILE A 97 25.53 -21.86 -0.63
N ALA A 98 25.55 -20.88 0.26
CA ALA A 98 24.45 -20.61 1.17
C ALA A 98 23.92 -19.19 1.02
N PRO A 99 22.66 -18.95 1.38
CA PRO A 99 22.16 -17.60 1.51
C PRO A 99 22.77 -16.93 2.75
N PRO A 100 23.27 -15.68 2.65
CA PRO A 100 23.87 -14.97 3.77
C PRO A 100 22.89 -14.67 4.90
N LYS A 101 21.60 -14.60 4.58
CA LYS A 101 20.51 -14.36 5.52
C LYS A 101 19.31 -15.24 5.16
N LEU A 102 18.65 -15.76 6.18
CA LEU A 102 17.36 -16.44 6.07
C LEU A 102 16.31 -15.52 6.66
N TYR A 103 15.35 -15.13 5.84
CA TYR A 103 14.23 -14.28 6.26
C TYR A 103 13.06 -15.12 6.76
N ARG A 104 12.30 -14.55 7.67
CA ARG A 104 11.08 -15.17 8.19
C ARG A 104 9.96 -14.15 8.25
N TYR A 105 8.80 -14.57 7.81
CA TYR A 105 7.56 -13.82 7.94
C TYR A 105 6.54 -14.68 8.71
N ASN A 106 5.93 -14.14 9.75
CA ASN A 106 4.99 -14.87 10.61
C ASN A 106 5.53 -16.25 11.08
N ARG A 107 6.83 -16.32 11.44
CA ARG A 107 7.58 -17.53 11.88
C ARG A 107 7.89 -18.55 10.76
N PHE A 108 7.37 -18.42 9.56
CA PHE A 108 7.71 -19.24 8.41
C PHE A 108 8.94 -18.70 7.68
N VAL A 109 9.75 -19.59 7.12
CA VAL A 109 10.83 -19.18 6.22
C VAL A 109 10.22 -18.49 5.01
N SER A 110 10.73 -17.35 4.64
CA SER A 110 10.17 -16.52 3.57
C SER A 110 11.25 -15.99 2.63
N ALA A 111 10.87 -15.73 1.41
CA ALA A 111 11.63 -14.94 0.44
C ALA A 111 10.73 -13.82 -0.08
N THR A 112 11.29 -12.61 -0.18
CA THR A 112 10.58 -11.45 -0.70
C THR A 112 10.96 -11.25 -2.15
N ILE A 113 9.96 -11.26 -3.01
CA ILE A 113 10.10 -10.93 -4.44
C ILE A 113 9.64 -9.49 -4.62
N SER A 114 10.54 -8.64 -5.10
CA SER A 114 10.26 -7.23 -5.42
C SER A 114 10.34 -7.04 -6.93
N ALA A 115 9.34 -6.38 -7.50
CA ALA A 115 9.32 -6.07 -8.93
C ALA A 115 8.90 -4.63 -9.16
N GLY A 116 9.63 -3.93 -10.05
CA GLY A 116 9.20 -2.64 -10.56
C GLY A 116 8.12 -2.82 -11.62
N LEU A 117 7.13 -1.92 -11.61
CA LEU A 117 6.09 -1.89 -12.64
C LEU A 117 6.67 -1.45 -13.99
N ALA A 118 6.14 -1.99 -15.06
CA ALA A 118 6.41 -1.49 -16.42
C ALA A 118 5.67 -0.17 -16.65
N ASP A 119 6.16 0.64 -17.58
CA ASP A 119 5.55 1.92 -17.93
C ASP A 119 4.08 1.75 -18.31
N GLY A 120 3.23 2.60 -17.75
CA GLY A 120 1.79 2.59 -17.97
C GLY A 120 1.01 1.49 -17.24
N LYS A 121 1.65 0.68 -16.38
CA LYS A 121 0.98 -0.33 -15.56
C LYS A 121 0.71 0.17 -14.15
N THR A 122 -0.44 -0.21 -13.59
CA THR A 122 -0.82 0.13 -12.22
C THR A 122 -0.40 -0.95 -11.22
N ILE A 123 -0.27 -0.58 -9.94
CA ILE A 123 0.03 -1.53 -8.85
C ILE A 123 -0.99 -2.68 -8.84
N GLY A 124 -2.28 -2.38 -9.04
CA GLY A 124 -3.33 -3.40 -9.07
C GLY A 124 -3.11 -4.44 -10.18
N GLN A 125 -2.79 -3.99 -11.41
CA GLN A 125 -2.49 -4.89 -12.52
C GLN A 125 -1.24 -5.74 -12.25
N GLY A 126 -0.20 -5.13 -11.65
CA GLY A 126 1.01 -5.85 -11.25
C GLY A 126 0.73 -6.94 -10.22
N LEU A 127 -0.09 -6.65 -9.22
CA LEU A 127 -0.49 -7.62 -8.19
C LEU A 127 -1.32 -8.76 -8.75
N ASP A 128 -2.27 -8.47 -9.65
CA ASP A 128 -3.11 -9.49 -10.28
C ASP A 128 -2.27 -10.44 -11.15
N GLU A 129 -1.26 -9.94 -11.86
CA GLU A 129 -0.31 -10.78 -12.61
C GLU A 129 0.59 -11.61 -11.68
N MET A 130 1.09 -11.02 -10.59
CA MET A 130 1.87 -11.77 -9.59
C MET A 130 1.03 -12.87 -8.93
N ASP A 131 -0.24 -12.62 -8.62
CA ASP A 131 -1.15 -13.63 -8.08
C ASP A 131 -1.41 -14.78 -9.08
N LYS A 132 -1.46 -14.49 -10.40
CA LYS A 132 -1.57 -15.54 -11.45
C LYS A 132 -0.31 -16.38 -11.53
N ILE A 133 0.86 -15.72 -11.61
CA ILE A 133 2.16 -16.41 -11.66
C ILE A 133 2.35 -17.27 -10.40
N ALA A 134 2.00 -16.74 -9.23
CA ALA A 134 2.10 -17.50 -7.99
C ALA A 134 1.25 -18.77 -8.01
N LYS A 135 0.02 -18.71 -8.52
CA LYS A 135 -0.86 -19.89 -8.65
C LYS A 135 -0.39 -20.91 -9.69
N GLU A 136 0.35 -20.46 -10.69
CA GLU A 136 0.89 -21.32 -11.75
C GLU A 136 2.18 -22.03 -11.33
N VAL A 137 3.04 -21.33 -10.56
CA VAL A 137 4.40 -21.79 -10.23
C VAL A 137 4.49 -22.44 -8.85
N LEU A 138 3.70 -21.94 -7.87
CA LEU A 138 3.75 -22.39 -6.49
C LEU A 138 2.73 -23.52 -6.24
N ASP A 139 3.15 -24.54 -5.50
CA ASP A 139 2.27 -25.59 -5.03
C ASP A 139 1.56 -25.21 -3.70
N ASP A 140 0.67 -26.06 -3.20
CA ASP A 140 -0.13 -25.84 -1.99
C ASP A 140 0.70 -25.74 -0.69
N THR A 141 1.99 -26.04 -0.74
CA THR A 141 2.89 -25.93 0.42
C THR A 141 3.35 -24.49 0.67
N PHE A 142 3.28 -23.65 -0.35
CA PHE A 142 3.64 -22.24 -0.26
C PHE A 142 2.44 -21.35 0.06
N ARG A 143 2.73 -20.28 0.78
CA ARG A 143 1.75 -19.21 1.07
C ARG A 143 2.31 -17.89 0.63
N THR A 144 1.51 -17.12 -0.08
CA THR A 144 1.85 -15.77 -0.49
C THR A 144 1.28 -14.75 0.51
N SER A 145 2.01 -13.66 0.71
CA SER A 145 1.57 -12.52 1.50
C SER A 145 2.14 -11.23 0.91
N LEU A 146 1.35 -10.18 0.92
CA LEU A 146 1.79 -8.87 0.47
C LEU A 146 2.53 -8.13 1.59
N SER A 147 3.51 -7.29 1.22
CA SER A 147 4.23 -6.42 2.13
C SER A 147 4.46 -5.03 1.51
N GLY A 148 4.75 -4.01 2.34
CA GLY A 148 4.98 -2.65 1.90
C GLY A 148 3.79 -2.04 1.15
N ASP A 149 4.05 -1.24 0.13
CA ASP A 149 3.06 -0.50 -0.65
C ASP A 149 1.98 -1.40 -1.28
N SER A 150 2.35 -2.63 -1.65
CA SER A 150 1.42 -3.62 -2.20
C SER A 150 0.34 -4.04 -1.20
N LYS A 151 0.73 -4.23 0.05
CA LYS A 151 -0.19 -4.55 1.14
C LYS A 151 -1.10 -3.37 1.46
N GLU A 152 -0.52 -2.18 1.59
CA GLU A 152 -1.26 -0.94 1.85
C GLU A 152 -2.28 -0.66 0.76
N PHE A 153 -1.90 -0.85 -0.51
CA PHE A 153 -2.81 -0.68 -1.64
C PHE A 153 -4.01 -1.64 -1.56
N ARG A 154 -3.77 -2.93 -1.29
CA ARG A 154 -4.83 -3.96 -1.24
C ARG A 154 -5.78 -3.73 -0.05
N GLU A 155 -5.24 -3.45 1.12
CA GLU A 155 -6.02 -3.19 2.34
C GLU A 155 -6.82 -1.88 2.25
N SER A 156 -6.19 -0.82 1.75
CA SER A 156 -6.84 0.49 1.60
C SER A 156 -7.94 0.47 0.54
N SER A 157 -7.73 -0.19 -0.60
CA SER A 157 -8.72 -0.21 -1.69
C SER A 157 -10.04 -0.85 -1.26
N SER A 158 -10.02 -1.92 -0.48
CA SER A 158 -11.25 -2.55 0.03
C SER A 158 -11.98 -1.69 1.06
N SER A 159 -11.22 -1.08 1.97
CA SER A 159 -11.76 -0.18 3.01
C SER A 159 -12.35 1.10 2.42
N LEU A 160 -11.70 1.67 1.40
CA LEU A 160 -12.18 2.88 0.73
C LEU A 160 -13.44 2.62 -0.10
N MET A 161 -13.58 1.47 -0.74
CA MET A 161 -14.82 1.10 -1.43
C MET A 161 -15.99 1.01 -0.46
N PHE A 162 -15.79 0.38 0.70
CA PHE A 162 -16.80 0.35 1.75
C PHE A 162 -17.15 1.76 2.24
N ALA A 163 -16.14 2.59 2.51
CA ALA A 163 -16.33 3.99 2.93
C ALA A 163 -17.09 4.81 1.88
N PHE A 164 -16.80 4.61 0.59
CA PHE A 164 -17.48 5.26 -0.52
C PHE A 164 -18.98 4.92 -0.55
N ILE A 165 -19.32 3.63 -0.49
CA ILE A 165 -20.72 3.17 -0.47
C ILE A 165 -21.43 3.70 0.77
N LEU A 166 -20.79 3.62 1.93
CA LEU A 166 -21.34 4.12 3.20
C LEU A 166 -21.61 5.63 3.13
N ALA A 167 -20.68 6.41 2.57
CA ALA A 167 -20.85 7.86 2.38
C ALA A 167 -22.05 8.17 1.47
N LEU A 168 -22.21 7.44 0.36
CA LEU A 168 -23.39 7.61 -0.51
C LEU A 168 -24.70 7.33 0.23
N VAL A 169 -24.76 6.23 0.97
CA VAL A 169 -25.96 5.86 1.74
C VAL A 169 -26.26 6.88 2.81
N LEU A 170 -25.27 7.32 3.58
CA LEU A 170 -25.45 8.32 4.64
C LEU A 170 -25.92 9.67 4.09
N ILE A 171 -25.30 10.16 3.01
CA ILE A 171 -25.71 11.42 2.38
C ILE A 171 -27.14 11.29 1.86
N TYR A 172 -27.49 10.18 1.21
CA TYR A 172 -28.85 9.96 0.74
C TYR A 172 -29.88 9.97 1.88
N LEU A 173 -29.60 9.28 2.99
CA LEU A 173 -30.50 9.21 4.15
C LEU A 173 -30.65 10.57 4.83
N ILE A 174 -29.55 11.32 4.99
CA ILE A 174 -29.58 12.68 5.56
C ILE A 174 -30.43 13.61 4.69
N LEU A 175 -30.22 13.57 3.37
CA LEU A 175 -31.01 14.37 2.43
C LEU A 175 -32.48 13.94 2.41
N ALA A 176 -32.78 12.64 2.50
CA ALA A 176 -34.15 12.14 2.58
C ALA A 176 -34.89 12.63 3.82
N ALA A 177 -34.18 12.69 4.97
CA ALA A 177 -34.70 13.25 6.20
C ALA A 177 -34.91 14.77 6.09
N GLN A 178 -33.97 15.50 5.48
CA GLN A 178 -34.03 16.98 5.35
C GLN A 178 -35.13 17.43 4.39
N PHE A 179 -35.32 16.76 3.27
CA PHE A 179 -36.31 17.11 2.24
C PHE A 179 -37.67 16.46 2.44
N GLU A 180 -37.84 15.59 3.42
CA GLU A 180 -39.05 14.76 3.63
C GLU A 180 -39.55 14.09 2.35
N SER A 181 -38.60 13.67 1.50
CA SER A 181 -38.82 13.11 0.16
C SER A 181 -37.71 12.14 -0.18
N PHE A 182 -38.08 11.03 -0.84
CA PHE A 182 -37.10 10.08 -1.38
C PHE A 182 -36.69 10.44 -2.83
N LYS A 183 -37.42 11.30 -3.52
CA LYS A 183 -37.14 11.68 -4.92
C LYS A 183 -36.10 12.80 -5.01
N ASP A 184 -36.18 13.81 -4.14
CA ASP A 184 -35.31 14.98 -4.16
C ASP A 184 -33.83 14.59 -3.88
N PRO A 185 -33.52 13.72 -2.89
CA PRO A 185 -32.18 13.21 -2.70
C PRO A 185 -31.64 12.45 -3.92
N PHE A 186 -32.47 11.66 -4.60
CA PHE A 186 -32.06 10.94 -5.78
C PHE A 186 -31.62 11.88 -6.92
N ILE A 187 -32.33 13.00 -7.11
CA ILE A 187 -31.97 14.04 -8.08
C ILE A 187 -30.61 14.64 -7.76
N ILE A 188 -30.37 14.94 -6.46
CA ILE A 188 -29.10 15.50 -6.00
C ILE A 188 -27.96 14.49 -6.18
N MET A 189 -28.18 13.22 -5.84
CA MET A 189 -27.17 12.17 -5.95
C MET A 189 -26.75 11.88 -7.40
N LEU A 190 -27.55 12.24 -8.38
CA LEU A 190 -27.19 12.12 -9.81
C LEU A 190 -26.00 13.03 -10.19
N THR A 191 -25.68 14.03 -9.36
CA THR A 191 -24.49 14.87 -9.55
C THR A 191 -23.19 14.13 -9.25
N VAL A 192 -23.24 13.07 -8.43
CA VAL A 192 -22.04 12.31 -8.01
C VAL A 192 -21.39 11.57 -9.19
N PRO A 193 -22.09 10.79 -10.01
CA PRO A 193 -21.50 10.17 -11.21
C PRO A 193 -20.85 11.19 -12.16
N LEU A 194 -21.46 12.38 -12.31
CA LEU A 194 -20.88 13.43 -13.14
C LEU A 194 -19.57 13.98 -12.57
N ALA A 195 -19.50 14.10 -11.24
CA ALA A 195 -18.31 14.55 -10.57
C ALA A 195 -17.17 13.50 -10.68
N ILE A 196 -17.50 12.23 -10.56
CA ILE A 196 -16.54 11.14 -10.76
C ILE A 196 -16.02 11.15 -12.20
N ALA A 197 -16.90 11.28 -13.18
CA ALA A 197 -16.49 11.38 -14.58
C ALA A 197 -15.53 12.56 -14.80
N GLY A 198 -15.82 13.72 -14.21
CA GLY A 198 -14.94 14.89 -14.24
C GLY A 198 -13.58 14.63 -13.61
N ALA A 199 -13.54 13.98 -12.45
CA ALA A 199 -12.32 13.61 -11.76
C ALA A 199 -11.46 12.67 -12.63
N LEU A 200 -12.07 11.63 -13.21
CA LEU A 200 -11.38 10.66 -14.07
C LEU A 200 -10.84 11.32 -15.36
N ILE A 201 -11.60 12.21 -15.97
CA ILE A 201 -11.16 12.96 -17.17
C ILE A 201 -9.91 13.79 -16.85
N PHE A 202 -9.92 14.55 -15.74
CA PHE A 202 -8.77 15.35 -15.35
C PHE A 202 -7.56 14.52 -14.93
N MET A 203 -7.77 13.38 -14.26
CA MET A 203 -6.70 12.44 -13.94
C MET A 203 -6.08 11.86 -15.23
N TYR A 204 -6.89 11.52 -16.21
CA TYR A 204 -6.42 11.00 -17.51
C TYR A 204 -5.56 12.01 -18.25
N PHE A 205 -5.97 13.28 -18.34
CA PHE A 205 -5.19 14.33 -19.00
C PHE A 205 -3.89 14.70 -18.29
N ASN A 206 -3.74 14.36 -17.03
CA ASN A 206 -2.53 14.63 -16.23
C ASN A 206 -1.69 13.35 -15.98
N ASP A 207 -1.97 12.26 -16.68
CA ASP A 207 -1.27 10.96 -16.55
C ASP A 207 -1.22 10.43 -15.10
N ILE A 208 -2.27 10.71 -14.33
CA ILE A 208 -2.37 10.26 -12.93
C ILE A 208 -3.14 8.96 -12.86
N THR A 209 -2.50 7.93 -12.31
CA THR A 209 -3.13 6.63 -12.07
C THR A 209 -4.01 6.65 -10.81
N MET A 210 -5.05 5.79 -10.82
CA MET A 210 -5.90 5.60 -9.64
C MET A 210 -5.05 5.04 -8.48
N ASN A 211 -5.00 5.78 -7.38
CA ASN A 211 -4.31 5.42 -6.14
C ASN A 211 -5.19 5.71 -4.92
N VAL A 212 -4.71 5.35 -3.73
CA VAL A 212 -5.44 5.57 -2.46
C VAL A 212 -5.84 7.04 -2.28
N PHE A 213 -4.96 7.98 -2.62
CA PHE A 213 -5.20 9.42 -2.42
C PHE A 213 -6.21 9.98 -3.42
N SER A 214 -6.19 9.54 -4.69
CA SER A 214 -7.21 9.91 -5.65
C SER A 214 -8.59 9.35 -5.26
N GLN A 215 -8.66 8.14 -4.70
CA GLN A 215 -9.90 7.56 -4.17
C GLN A 215 -10.44 8.38 -2.99
N ILE A 216 -9.58 8.80 -2.05
CA ILE A 216 -9.96 9.72 -0.97
C ILE A 216 -10.49 11.04 -1.54
N GLY A 217 -9.83 11.58 -2.57
CA GLY A 217 -10.29 12.77 -3.28
C GLY A 217 -11.70 12.61 -3.85
N ILE A 218 -11.98 11.46 -4.49
CA ILE A 218 -13.31 11.15 -5.04
C ILE A 218 -14.37 11.04 -3.91
N ILE A 219 -14.03 10.43 -2.77
CA ILE A 219 -14.95 10.38 -1.62
C ILE A 219 -15.25 11.78 -1.09
N MET A 220 -14.23 12.62 -0.95
CA MET A 220 -14.40 14.01 -0.51
C MET A 220 -15.27 14.81 -1.50
N LEU A 221 -15.13 14.56 -2.79
CA LEU A 221 -15.87 15.21 -3.86
C LEU A 221 -17.38 15.01 -3.75
N ILE A 222 -17.84 13.86 -3.25
CA ILE A 222 -19.27 13.57 -3.06
C ILE A 222 -19.93 14.67 -2.21
N GLY A 223 -19.33 14.97 -1.05
CA GLY A 223 -19.86 16.01 -0.15
C GLY A 223 -19.79 17.42 -0.74
N LEU A 224 -18.70 17.73 -1.45
CA LEU A 224 -18.52 19.06 -2.06
C LEU A 224 -19.52 19.32 -3.20
N VAL A 225 -19.80 18.31 -4.02
CA VAL A 225 -20.68 18.45 -5.20
C VAL A 225 -22.16 18.38 -4.82
N ALA A 226 -22.54 17.54 -3.86
CA ALA A 226 -23.91 17.44 -3.37
C ALA A 226 -24.45 18.80 -2.91
N LYS A 227 -23.61 19.66 -2.32
CA LYS A 227 -23.97 21.02 -1.90
C LYS A 227 -24.56 21.85 -3.04
N ASN A 228 -24.03 21.76 -4.26
CA ASN A 228 -24.53 22.53 -5.41
C ASN A 228 -25.93 22.08 -5.81
N GLY A 229 -26.18 20.77 -5.82
CA GLY A 229 -27.50 20.20 -6.08
C GLY A 229 -28.51 20.56 -5.00
N ILE A 230 -28.12 20.53 -3.72
CA ILE A 230 -28.96 20.91 -2.58
C ILE A 230 -29.47 22.33 -2.74
N LEU A 231 -28.58 23.29 -3.06
CA LEU A 231 -28.96 24.72 -3.19
C LEU A 231 -30.01 24.97 -4.28
N ILE A 232 -29.96 24.22 -5.39
CA ILE A 232 -30.93 24.37 -6.47
C ILE A 232 -32.26 23.72 -6.08
N VAL A 233 -32.25 22.49 -5.57
CA VAL A 233 -33.44 21.71 -5.23
C VAL A 233 -34.20 22.37 -4.07
N GLU A 234 -33.52 22.80 -3.02
CA GLU A 234 -34.11 23.50 -1.88
C GLU A 234 -34.82 24.78 -2.31
N PHE A 235 -34.16 25.57 -3.14
CA PHE A 235 -34.75 26.83 -3.60
C PHE A 235 -35.92 26.60 -4.57
N ALA A 236 -35.87 25.59 -5.41
CA ALA A 236 -36.98 25.17 -6.26
C ALA A 236 -38.18 24.69 -5.44
N ASN A 237 -37.95 23.95 -4.36
CA ASN A 237 -38.98 23.50 -3.44
C ASN A 237 -39.65 24.68 -2.74
N LEU A 238 -38.86 25.66 -2.23
CA LEU A 238 -39.39 26.88 -1.63
C LEU A 238 -40.28 27.70 -2.58
N LYS A 239 -39.89 27.81 -3.85
CA LYS A 239 -40.68 28.48 -4.86
C LYS A 239 -41.98 27.76 -5.19
N GLN A 240 -41.99 26.45 -5.26
CA GLN A 240 -43.22 25.66 -5.41
C GLN A 240 -44.14 25.81 -4.20
N GLU A 241 -43.62 25.92 -2.96
CA GLU A 241 -44.40 26.16 -1.76
C GLU A 241 -45.05 27.56 -1.74
N ASN A 242 -44.45 28.51 -2.46
CA ASN A 242 -45.00 29.85 -2.68
C ASN A 242 -46.02 29.92 -3.85
N GLY A 243 -46.32 28.78 -4.51
CA GLY A 243 -47.37 28.70 -5.55
C GLY A 243 -46.85 28.79 -6.99
N GLU A 244 -45.51 28.79 -7.23
CA GLU A 244 -44.96 28.77 -8.58
C GLU A 244 -45.07 27.38 -9.20
N ASP A 245 -45.33 27.31 -10.50
CA ASP A 245 -45.34 26.06 -11.24
C ASP A 245 -43.95 25.39 -11.20
N LYS A 246 -43.92 24.07 -11.20
CA LYS A 246 -42.72 23.25 -11.04
C LYS A 246 -41.59 23.61 -12.01
N VAL A 247 -41.93 23.84 -13.29
CA VAL A 247 -40.92 24.10 -14.33
C VAL A 247 -40.38 25.52 -14.19
N THR A 248 -41.22 26.50 -13.90
CA THR A 248 -40.83 27.90 -13.65
C THR A 248 -40.04 28.01 -12.36
N ALA A 249 -40.48 27.34 -11.30
CA ALA A 249 -39.80 27.32 -10.01
C ALA A 249 -38.34 26.81 -10.10
N VAL A 250 -38.10 25.71 -10.81
CA VAL A 250 -36.73 25.17 -10.95
C VAL A 250 -35.87 26.00 -11.89
N HIS A 251 -36.45 26.55 -12.96
CA HIS A 251 -35.72 27.45 -13.87
C HIS A 251 -35.25 28.71 -13.15
N ASP A 252 -36.12 29.33 -12.43
CA ASP A 252 -35.82 30.54 -11.66
C ASP A 252 -34.86 30.24 -10.49
N ALA A 253 -34.99 29.06 -9.86
CA ALA A 253 -34.05 28.60 -8.84
C ALA A 253 -32.63 28.47 -9.41
N ALA A 254 -32.49 27.84 -10.59
CA ALA A 254 -31.20 27.70 -11.25
C ALA A 254 -30.57 29.07 -11.59
N LEU A 255 -31.34 30.00 -12.12
CA LEU A 255 -30.86 31.35 -12.46
C LEU A 255 -30.43 32.15 -11.24
N GLN A 256 -31.23 32.16 -10.17
CA GLN A 256 -30.93 32.91 -8.96
C GLN A 256 -29.77 32.31 -8.16
N ARG A 257 -29.59 30.99 -8.19
CA ARG A 257 -28.51 30.29 -7.52
C ARG A 257 -27.22 30.16 -8.36
N LEU A 258 -27.23 30.56 -9.61
CA LEU A 258 -26.07 30.50 -10.50
C LEU A 258 -24.84 31.21 -9.90
N ARG A 259 -25.01 32.48 -9.51
CA ARG A 259 -23.90 33.28 -8.95
C ARG A 259 -23.35 32.73 -7.64
N PRO A 260 -24.17 32.40 -6.60
CA PRO A 260 -23.69 31.78 -5.38
C PRO A 260 -22.95 30.46 -5.62
N ILE A 261 -23.44 29.57 -6.51
CA ILE A 261 -22.83 28.29 -6.81
C ILE A 261 -21.47 28.50 -7.50
N LEU A 262 -21.40 29.35 -8.53
CA LEU A 262 -20.14 29.65 -9.21
C LEU A 262 -19.10 30.27 -8.26
N MET A 263 -19.51 31.19 -7.41
CA MET A 263 -18.62 31.85 -6.45
C MET A 263 -18.07 30.88 -5.42
N THR A 264 -18.91 30.01 -4.87
CA THR A 264 -18.46 29.02 -3.88
C THR A 264 -17.62 27.90 -4.53
N SER A 265 -17.98 27.45 -5.72
CA SER A 265 -17.18 26.44 -6.45
C SER A 265 -15.84 27.01 -6.89
N ALA A 266 -15.79 28.23 -7.43
CA ALA A 266 -14.54 28.89 -7.78
C ALA A 266 -13.63 29.10 -6.56
N SER A 267 -14.18 29.55 -5.44
CA SER A 267 -13.43 29.71 -4.19
C SER A 267 -12.83 28.37 -3.71
N THR A 268 -13.62 27.30 -3.77
CA THR A 268 -13.15 25.96 -3.38
C THR A 268 -12.06 25.45 -4.33
N VAL A 269 -12.25 25.60 -5.64
CA VAL A 269 -11.26 25.20 -6.66
C VAL A 269 -9.95 25.97 -6.45
N LEU A 270 -10.02 27.31 -6.30
CA LEU A 270 -8.85 28.16 -6.05
C LEU A 270 -8.13 27.77 -4.74
N GLY A 271 -8.88 27.43 -3.69
CA GLY A 271 -8.34 26.95 -2.42
C GLY A 271 -7.62 25.58 -2.53
N LEU A 272 -8.00 24.77 -3.52
CA LEU A 272 -7.39 23.45 -3.76
C LEU A 272 -6.25 23.46 -4.80
N ILE A 273 -6.06 24.55 -5.54
CA ILE A 273 -4.96 24.71 -6.52
C ILE A 273 -3.58 24.41 -5.89
N PRO A 274 -3.21 24.92 -4.70
CA PRO A 274 -1.93 24.61 -4.10
C PRO A 274 -1.72 23.11 -3.85
N LEU A 275 -2.79 22.35 -3.64
CA LEU A 275 -2.72 20.90 -3.48
C LEU A 275 -2.47 20.19 -4.82
N ALA A 276 -3.08 20.67 -5.90
CA ALA A 276 -2.90 20.12 -7.25
C ALA A 276 -1.50 20.41 -7.84
N PHE A 277 -0.82 21.45 -7.36
CA PHE A 277 0.53 21.85 -7.77
C PHE A 277 1.55 21.72 -6.64
N ALA A 278 1.34 20.78 -5.72
CA ALA A 278 2.21 20.56 -4.58
C ALA A 278 3.64 20.18 -5.04
N THR A 279 4.66 20.68 -4.33
CA THR A 279 6.07 20.36 -4.56
C THR A 279 6.70 19.78 -3.29
N GLY A 280 7.83 19.06 -3.44
CA GLY A 280 8.55 18.45 -2.33
C GLY A 280 8.21 16.98 -2.10
N GLU A 281 8.67 16.41 -0.99
CA GLU A 281 8.46 15.01 -0.65
C GLU A 281 6.97 14.68 -0.47
N GLY A 282 6.52 13.56 -1.02
CA GLY A 282 5.12 13.13 -1.00
C GLY A 282 4.19 13.97 -1.88
N CYS A 283 4.72 14.78 -2.82
CA CYS A 283 3.91 15.62 -3.70
C CYS A 283 2.97 14.81 -4.60
N ASN A 284 3.39 13.65 -5.11
CA ASN A 284 2.59 12.81 -6.01
C ASN A 284 1.24 12.40 -5.39
N GLN A 285 1.24 12.13 -4.10
CA GLN A 285 0.04 11.78 -3.35
C GLN A 285 -0.94 12.96 -3.27
N ARG A 286 -0.44 14.14 -2.92
CA ARG A 286 -1.23 15.37 -2.82
C ARG A 286 -1.74 15.84 -4.17
N ILE A 287 -0.92 15.77 -5.22
CA ILE A 287 -1.28 16.11 -6.59
C ILE A 287 -2.44 15.23 -7.07
N ALA A 288 -2.35 13.91 -6.87
CA ALA A 288 -3.40 12.98 -7.28
C ALA A 288 -4.76 13.32 -6.66
N MET A 289 -4.78 13.60 -5.35
CA MET A 289 -5.99 14.01 -4.64
C MET A 289 -6.48 15.39 -5.12
N GLY A 290 -5.57 16.37 -5.26
CA GLY A 290 -5.90 17.73 -5.69
C GLY A 290 -6.51 17.76 -7.08
N ILE A 291 -5.91 17.08 -8.06
CA ILE A 291 -6.39 17.03 -9.45
C ILE A 291 -7.75 16.31 -9.54
N ALA A 292 -7.93 15.20 -8.80
CA ALA A 292 -9.22 14.52 -8.76
C ALA A 292 -10.34 15.43 -8.26
N VAL A 293 -10.11 16.17 -7.16
CA VAL A 293 -11.12 17.06 -6.58
C VAL A 293 -11.35 18.29 -7.45
N VAL A 294 -10.30 18.96 -7.92
CA VAL A 294 -10.42 20.15 -8.79
C VAL A 294 -11.14 19.79 -10.09
N GLY A 295 -10.71 18.72 -10.77
CA GLY A 295 -11.31 18.28 -12.02
C GLY A 295 -12.78 17.89 -11.84
N GLY A 296 -13.08 17.10 -10.81
CA GLY A 296 -14.45 16.71 -10.48
C GLY A 296 -15.34 17.91 -10.15
N MET A 297 -14.84 18.86 -9.36
CA MET A 297 -15.56 20.10 -9.01
C MET A 297 -15.86 20.97 -10.24
N VAL A 298 -14.88 21.21 -11.10
CA VAL A 298 -15.06 22.04 -12.30
C VAL A 298 -16.13 21.43 -13.20
N VAL A 299 -15.94 20.17 -13.61
CA VAL A 299 -16.87 19.51 -14.53
C VAL A 299 -18.27 19.39 -13.91
N SER A 300 -18.35 18.94 -12.64
CA SER A 300 -19.64 18.76 -11.98
C SER A 300 -20.39 20.08 -11.79
N THR A 301 -19.71 21.18 -11.46
CA THR A 301 -20.36 22.47 -11.28
C THR A 301 -21.08 22.92 -12.56
N PHE A 302 -20.40 22.80 -13.70
CA PHE A 302 -21.05 23.14 -14.99
C PHE A 302 -22.21 22.19 -15.32
N LEU A 303 -22.01 20.90 -15.20
CA LEU A 303 -23.04 19.92 -15.56
C LEU A 303 -24.24 19.95 -14.59
N THR A 304 -24.01 20.16 -13.31
CA THR A 304 -25.07 20.22 -12.29
C THR A 304 -26.06 21.35 -12.59
N MET A 305 -25.60 22.48 -13.12
CA MET A 305 -26.47 23.61 -13.46
C MET A 305 -27.49 23.29 -14.54
N TYR A 306 -27.21 22.35 -15.42
CA TYR A 306 -28.13 21.92 -16.48
C TYR A 306 -28.89 20.66 -16.11
N ILE A 307 -28.19 19.68 -15.53
CA ILE A 307 -28.77 18.35 -15.31
C ILE A 307 -29.73 18.34 -14.12
N VAL A 308 -29.39 19.03 -13.00
CA VAL A 308 -30.28 19.05 -11.83
C VAL A 308 -31.63 19.70 -12.15
N PRO A 309 -31.73 20.88 -12.80
CA PRO A 309 -33.01 21.45 -13.18
C PRO A 309 -33.78 20.57 -14.17
N ALA A 310 -33.11 19.99 -15.15
CA ALA A 310 -33.75 19.09 -16.13
C ALA A 310 -34.35 17.86 -15.44
N VAL A 311 -33.57 17.16 -14.61
CA VAL A 311 -34.02 15.95 -13.91
C VAL A 311 -35.11 16.27 -12.89
N TYR A 312 -34.98 17.42 -12.18
CA TYR A 312 -35.99 17.89 -11.25
C TYR A 312 -37.35 18.11 -11.94
N SER A 313 -37.37 18.71 -13.13
CA SER A 313 -38.59 18.92 -13.89
C SER A 313 -39.33 17.62 -14.24
N TYR A 314 -38.60 16.49 -14.41
CA TYR A 314 -39.20 15.18 -14.70
C TYR A 314 -39.59 14.38 -13.45
N ILE A 315 -38.69 14.27 -12.47
CA ILE A 315 -38.78 13.31 -11.35
C ILE A 315 -39.46 13.89 -10.11
N SER A 316 -39.23 15.20 -9.79
CA SER A 316 -39.74 15.81 -8.56
C SER A 316 -41.27 15.82 -8.52
N THR A 317 -41.81 15.76 -7.30
CA THR A 317 -43.27 15.79 -7.07
C THR A 317 -43.77 17.22 -7.08
N ASN A 318 -44.92 17.48 -7.70
CA ASN A 318 -45.56 18.79 -7.65
C ASN A 318 -46.12 19.02 -6.23
N ARG A 319 -45.52 19.98 -5.48
CA ARG A 319 -45.85 20.25 -4.10
C ARG A 319 -47.16 21.07 -3.94
N ILE A 320 -47.59 21.79 -4.98
CA ILE A 320 -48.83 22.54 -4.96
C ILE A 320 -50.02 21.61 -4.77
N ASN A 321 -50.08 20.52 -5.56
CA ASN A 321 -51.13 19.52 -5.47
C ASN A 321 -51.13 18.72 -4.13
N LYS A 322 -49.99 18.69 -3.40
CA LYS A 322 -49.91 18.04 -2.10
C LYS A 322 -50.47 18.87 -0.97
N LYS A 323 -50.36 20.21 -1.03
CA LYS A 323 -51.01 21.13 -0.05
C LYS A 323 -52.54 21.09 -0.18
N GLU A 324 -53.07 21.17 -1.39
CA GLU A 324 -54.52 21.10 -1.61
C GLU A 324 -55.16 19.77 -1.18
N LYS A 325 -54.37 18.69 -1.17
CA LYS A 325 -54.82 17.35 -0.75
C LYS A 325 -54.78 17.13 0.76
N ASN A 326 -53.96 17.90 1.48
CA ASN A 326 -53.87 17.84 2.95
C ASN A 326 -54.81 18.85 3.65
N GLU A 327 -55.35 19.82 2.91
CA GLU A 327 -56.34 20.80 3.41
C GLU A 327 -57.80 20.37 3.14
N LYS A 328 -58.00 19.24 2.44
CA LYS A 328 -59.30 18.55 2.28
C LYS A 328 -59.35 17.30 3.17
#